data_313417ea3b6c53cf480a390f782fcce3
#
_entry.id   313417ea3b6c53cf480a390f782fcce3
#
_cell.length_a   1.000
_cell.length_b   1.000
_cell.length_c   1.000
_cell.angle_alpha   90.00
_cell.angle_beta   90.00
_cell.angle_gamma   90.00
#
_symmetry.space_group_name_H-M   'P 1'
#
loop_
_entity.id
_entity.type
_entity.pdbx_description
1 polymer ?
#
loop_
_entity_poly.entity_id
_entity_poly.type
_entity_poly.pdbx_seq_one_letter_code
_entity_poly.pdbx_strand_id
1 'polypeptide(L)'
;LEIIPSEDCLPELVEFMKEFAARRLGKGVVIAKDTPNFIANRIGTYAYMQVLKKMPEYGFAVNQIDRITGQVIGRPRSATFRTLDMVGLDTFVYVANNAGQAVEDEKENADFQIPAWLQKMVAKGQLGDKNGQGFYKRVKTEKGSSSLIWDPVAEEYVPPGQEALP
;
A
#
# COMPACT_ATOMS: atom_id res chain seq x y z
N LEU A 1 18.04 1.32 1.82
CA LEU A 1 17.90 1.74 3.22
C LEU A 1 17.92 3.25 3.30
N GLU A 2 16.91 3.84 3.96
CA GLU A 2 16.92 5.27 4.30
C GLU A 2 17.54 5.45 5.68
N ILE A 3 18.39 6.45 5.81
CA ILE A 3 18.90 6.95 7.09
C ILE A 3 18.37 8.37 7.25
N ILE A 4 17.68 8.61 8.35
CA ILE A 4 17.00 9.87 8.64
C ILE A 4 17.63 10.47 9.90
N PRO A 5 18.71 11.28 9.77
CA PRO A 5 19.30 11.91 10.92
C PRO A 5 18.41 13.03 11.47
N SER A 6 18.22 13.07 12.78
CA SER A 6 17.64 14.23 13.46
C SER A 6 18.68 15.38 13.52
N GLU A 7 18.23 16.57 13.88
CA GLU A 7 19.11 17.74 14.05
C GLU A 7 20.20 17.52 15.12
N ASP A 8 19.90 16.70 16.13
CA ASP A 8 20.84 16.39 17.23
C ASP A 8 21.75 15.19 16.93
N CYS A 9 21.65 14.61 15.73
CA CYS A 9 22.42 13.42 15.38
C CYS A 9 23.90 13.77 15.12
N LEU A 10 24.82 13.05 15.77
CA LEU A 10 26.25 13.23 15.56
C LEU A 10 26.63 12.84 14.13
N PRO A 11 27.35 13.70 13.39
CA PRO A 11 27.75 13.43 12.01
C PRO A 11 28.55 12.12 11.84
N GLU A 12 29.43 11.81 12.79
CA GLU A 12 30.22 10.58 12.80
C GLU A 12 29.35 9.32 12.94
N LEU A 13 28.23 9.40 13.64
CA LEU A 13 27.28 8.31 13.75
C LEU A 13 26.56 8.06 12.42
N VAL A 14 26.20 9.12 11.72
CA VAL A 14 25.57 9.02 10.38
C VAL A 14 26.52 8.33 9.40
N GLU A 15 27.78 8.76 9.35
CA GLU A 15 28.79 8.13 8.47
C GLU A 15 29.07 6.68 8.86
N PHE A 16 29.16 6.39 10.17
CA PHE A 16 29.30 5.01 10.65
C PHE A 16 28.14 4.13 10.18
N MET A 17 26.89 4.58 10.37
CA MET A 17 25.70 3.83 9.98
C MET A 17 25.60 3.63 8.47
N LYS A 18 25.98 4.63 7.69
CA LYS A 18 26.06 4.57 6.24
C LYS A 18 27.07 3.51 5.77
N GLU A 19 28.30 3.53 6.32
CA GLU A 19 29.31 2.51 6.02
C GLU A 19 28.88 1.11 6.47
N PHE A 20 28.35 0.99 7.68
CA PHE A 20 27.85 -0.29 8.21
C PHE A 20 26.75 -0.87 7.31
N ALA A 21 25.75 -0.07 6.93
CA ALA A 21 24.67 -0.51 6.07
C ALA A 21 25.18 -0.92 4.67
N ALA A 22 26.09 -0.15 4.10
CA ALA A 22 26.65 -0.45 2.78
C ALA A 22 27.54 -1.68 2.80
N ARG A 23 28.52 -1.73 3.73
CA ARG A 23 29.57 -2.77 3.72
C ARG A 23 29.16 -4.06 4.42
N ARG A 24 28.37 -3.99 5.51
CA ARG A 24 28.00 -5.16 6.31
C ARG A 24 26.64 -5.73 5.93
N LEU A 25 25.69 -4.86 5.58
CA LEU A 25 24.33 -5.29 5.22
C LEU A 25 24.11 -5.35 3.70
N GLY A 26 25.07 -4.90 2.88
CA GLY A 26 24.94 -4.91 1.41
C GLY A 26 23.82 -4.04 0.89
N LYS A 27 23.46 -2.94 1.59
CA LYS A 27 22.34 -2.06 1.24
C LYS A 27 22.81 -0.83 0.49
N GLY A 28 22.09 -0.43 -0.56
CA GLY A 28 22.16 0.93 -1.05
C GLY A 28 21.63 1.87 0.04
N VAL A 29 22.34 2.97 0.30
CA VAL A 29 21.98 3.91 1.38
C VAL A 29 21.61 5.27 0.79
N VAL A 30 20.52 5.82 1.29
CA VAL A 30 20.06 7.18 0.99
C VAL A 30 19.92 7.94 2.32
N ILE A 31 20.51 9.13 2.39
CA ILE A 31 20.26 10.05 3.49
C ILE A 31 19.01 10.85 3.16
N ALA A 32 17.98 10.73 3.97
CA ALA A 32 16.70 11.39 3.79
C ALA A 32 16.48 12.48 4.85
N LYS A 33 15.66 13.46 4.51
CA LYS A 33 15.21 14.46 5.47
C LYS A 33 14.17 13.85 6.42
N ASP A 34 14.11 14.34 7.64
CA ASP A 34 13.05 14.01 8.60
C ASP A 34 11.73 14.70 8.20
N THR A 35 11.04 14.09 7.28
CA THR A 35 9.75 14.54 6.76
C THR A 35 8.74 13.40 6.85
N PRO A 36 7.42 13.68 6.98
CA PRO A 36 6.39 12.66 7.09
C PRO A 36 6.50 11.60 5.99
N ASN A 37 6.51 10.33 6.41
CA ASN A 37 6.64 9.14 5.55
C ASN A 37 7.97 9.00 4.79
N PHE A 38 8.94 9.86 5.01
CA PHE A 38 10.25 9.86 4.37
C PHE A 38 10.15 9.75 2.83
N ILE A 39 11.00 8.95 2.17
CA ILE A 39 11.01 8.82 0.71
C ILE A 39 10.17 7.61 0.26
N ALA A 40 10.53 6.40 0.72
CA ALA A 40 9.94 5.16 0.18
C ALA A 40 8.46 5.01 0.54
N ASN A 41 8.08 5.33 1.78
CA ASN A 41 6.68 5.28 2.18
C ASN A 41 5.83 6.31 1.44
N ARG A 42 6.36 7.53 1.20
CA ARG A 42 5.65 8.57 0.44
C ARG A 42 5.41 8.14 -1.01
N ILE A 43 6.45 7.65 -1.69
CA ILE A 43 6.34 7.15 -3.08
C ILE A 43 5.41 5.93 -3.14
N GLY A 44 5.56 4.98 -2.21
CA GLY A 44 4.73 3.78 -2.16
C GLY A 44 3.26 4.11 -1.90
N THR A 45 2.98 4.99 -0.95
CA THR A 45 1.61 5.43 -0.65
C THR A 45 0.98 6.12 -1.85
N TYR A 46 1.69 7.05 -2.50
CA TYR A 46 1.23 7.68 -3.73
C TYR A 46 0.87 6.65 -4.81
N ALA A 47 1.76 5.68 -5.06
CA ALA A 47 1.51 4.64 -6.05
C ALA A 47 0.27 3.79 -5.73
N TYR A 48 0.06 3.42 -4.46
CA TYR A 48 -1.16 2.72 -4.05
C TYR A 48 -2.40 3.59 -4.20
N MET A 49 -2.34 4.87 -3.84
CA MET A 49 -3.45 5.80 -3.99
C MET A 49 -3.87 5.96 -5.46
N GLN A 50 -2.91 6.04 -6.40
CA GLN A 50 -3.23 6.08 -7.84
C GLN A 50 -3.97 4.82 -8.29
N VAL A 51 -3.56 3.63 -7.84
CA VAL A 51 -4.27 2.38 -8.14
C VAL A 51 -5.69 2.39 -7.57
N LEU A 52 -5.86 2.78 -6.30
CA LEU A 52 -7.17 2.81 -5.64
C LEU A 52 -8.15 3.78 -6.31
N LYS A 53 -7.68 4.93 -6.77
CA LYS A 53 -8.49 5.93 -7.48
C LYS A 53 -8.87 5.49 -8.89
N LYS A 54 -7.92 4.87 -9.60
CA LYS A 54 -8.10 4.48 -11.00
C LYS A 54 -8.86 3.17 -11.19
N MET A 55 -8.83 2.28 -10.20
CA MET A 55 -9.48 0.98 -10.27
C MET A 55 -10.97 1.05 -10.66
N PRO A 56 -11.83 1.88 -10.03
CA PRO A 56 -13.22 2.00 -10.44
C PRO A 56 -13.40 2.59 -11.84
N GLU A 57 -12.52 3.51 -12.24
CA GLU A 57 -12.55 4.18 -13.55
C GLU A 57 -12.32 3.19 -14.69
N TYR A 58 -11.37 2.26 -14.51
CA TYR A 58 -11.03 1.26 -15.53
C TYR A 58 -11.82 -0.04 -15.44
N GLY A 59 -12.60 -0.23 -14.40
CA GLY A 59 -13.44 -1.41 -14.20
C GLY A 59 -12.66 -2.71 -13.94
N PHE A 60 -11.39 -2.62 -13.53
CA PHE A 60 -10.61 -3.81 -13.19
C PHE A 60 -10.95 -4.33 -11.79
N ALA A 61 -11.04 -5.65 -11.69
CA ALA A 61 -11.19 -6.31 -10.40
C ALA A 61 -9.87 -6.35 -9.61
N VAL A 62 -9.96 -6.46 -8.28
CA VAL A 62 -8.84 -6.54 -7.34
C VAL A 62 -7.77 -7.55 -7.77
N ASN A 63 -8.19 -8.77 -8.13
CA ASN A 63 -7.28 -9.84 -8.54
C ASN A 63 -6.63 -9.58 -9.91
N GLN A 64 -7.28 -8.86 -10.81
CA GLN A 64 -6.71 -8.48 -12.11
C GLN A 64 -5.61 -7.44 -11.91
N ILE A 65 -5.86 -6.42 -11.06
CA ILE A 65 -4.86 -5.41 -10.74
C ILE A 65 -3.64 -6.04 -10.05
N ASP A 66 -3.83 -6.96 -9.12
CA ASP A 66 -2.71 -7.65 -8.48
C ASP A 66 -1.86 -8.46 -9.48
N ARG A 67 -2.47 -9.01 -10.53
CA ARG A 67 -1.72 -9.70 -11.59
C ARG A 67 -0.81 -8.76 -12.38
N ILE A 68 -1.25 -7.53 -12.67
CA ILE A 68 -0.47 -6.56 -13.46
C ILE A 68 0.46 -5.70 -12.62
N THR A 69 0.18 -5.51 -11.33
CA THR A 69 1.00 -4.66 -10.43
C THR A 69 1.96 -5.45 -9.54
N GLY A 70 2.10 -6.75 -9.76
CA GLY A 70 2.98 -7.63 -9.03
C GLY A 70 4.30 -7.91 -9.76
N GLN A 71 4.63 -9.19 -9.93
CA GLN A 71 5.91 -9.64 -10.50
C GLN A 71 6.18 -9.13 -11.92
N VAL A 72 5.13 -8.86 -12.71
CA VAL A 72 5.24 -8.34 -14.07
C VAL A 72 5.99 -7.00 -14.13
N ILE A 73 5.83 -6.18 -13.08
CA ILE A 73 6.52 -4.88 -12.96
C ILE A 73 7.64 -4.89 -11.90
N GLY A 74 8.16 -6.07 -11.56
CA GLY A 74 9.27 -6.23 -10.62
C GLY A 74 8.90 -6.05 -9.15
N ARG A 75 7.59 -6.05 -8.80
CA ARG A 75 7.13 -6.00 -7.40
C ARG A 75 7.00 -7.42 -6.81
N PRO A 76 6.92 -7.55 -5.47
CA PRO A 76 6.61 -8.82 -4.81
C PRO A 76 5.31 -9.46 -5.30
N ARG A 77 5.16 -10.78 -5.11
CA ARG A 77 3.92 -11.53 -5.46
C ARG A 77 2.66 -10.99 -4.76
N SER A 78 2.81 -10.33 -3.63
CA SER A 78 1.70 -9.66 -2.92
C SER A 78 1.10 -8.49 -3.70
N ALA A 79 1.83 -7.97 -4.69
CA ALA A 79 1.37 -6.89 -5.57
C ALA A 79 0.81 -5.67 -4.81
N THR A 80 -0.36 -5.15 -5.20
CA THR A 80 -0.98 -3.97 -4.57
C THR A 80 -1.90 -4.37 -3.43
N PHE A 81 -2.98 -5.08 -3.73
CA PHE A 81 -4.06 -5.30 -2.75
C PHE A 81 -3.73 -6.33 -1.69
N ARG A 82 -2.99 -7.39 -2.04
CA ARG A 82 -2.47 -8.32 -1.03
C ARG A 82 -1.49 -7.63 -0.08
N THR A 83 -0.68 -6.69 -0.58
CA THR A 83 0.22 -5.92 0.28
C THR A 83 -0.58 -5.03 1.23
N LEU A 84 -1.62 -4.35 0.75
CA LEU A 84 -2.49 -3.54 1.58
C LEU A 84 -3.22 -4.36 2.65
N ASP A 85 -3.69 -5.57 2.33
CA ASP A 85 -4.30 -6.49 3.30
C ASP A 85 -3.29 -6.94 4.38
N MET A 86 -2.03 -7.20 4.01
CA MET A 86 -0.96 -7.54 4.96
C MET A 86 -0.59 -6.37 5.88
N VAL A 87 -0.54 -5.15 5.36
CA VAL A 87 -0.25 -3.92 6.12
C VAL A 87 -1.40 -3.59 7.08
N GLY A 88 -2.61 -3.81 6.63
CA GLY A 88 -3.84 -3.40 7.28
C GLY A 88 -4.37 -2.07 6.72
N LEU A 89 -5.65 -2.07 6.32
CA LEU A 89 -6.27 -0.93 5.64
C LEU A 89 -6.37 0.32 6.52
N ASP A 90 -6.58 0.16 7.82
CA ASP A 90 -6.55 1.25 8.80
C ASP A 90 -5.15 1.87 8.92
N THR A 91 -4.11 1.05 8.96
CA THR A 91 -2.72 1.51 8.97
C THR A 91 -2.39 2.26 7.69
N PHE A 92 -2.81 1.71 6.54
CA PHE A 92 -2.61 2.38 5.25
C PHE A 92 -3.32 3.74 5.19
N VAL A 93 -4.58 3.80 5.61
CA VAL A 93 -5.37 5.06 5.66
C VAL A 93 -4.68 6.09 6.56
N TYR A 94 -4.18 5.67 7.73
CA TYR A 94 -3.43 6.56 8.62
C TYR A 94 -2.16 7.12 7.94
N VAL A 95 -1.38 6.26 7.30
CA VAL A 95 -0.15 6.66 6.59
C VAL A 95 -0.45 7.59 5.42
N ALA A 96 -1.50 7.31 4.64
CA ALA A 96 -1.90 8.15 3.51
C ALA A 96 -2.40 9.54 3.95
N ASN A 97 -3.18 9.62 5.03
CA ASN A 97 -3.61 10.89 5.60
C ASN A 97 -2.42 11.72 6.09
N ASN A 98 -1.45 11.10 6.78
CA ASN A 98 -0.23 11.80 7.21
C ASN A 98 0.60 12.30 6.01
N ALA A 99 0.69 11.50 4.94
CA ALA A 99 1.36 11.94 3.71
C ALA A 99 0.67 13.15 3.10
N GLY A 100 -0.66 13.12 3.00
CA GLY A 100 -1.46 14.24 2.46
C GLY A 100 -1.30 15.52 3.27
N GLN A 101 -1.37 15.43 4.60
CA GLN A 101 -1.21 16.61 5.49
C GLN A 101 0.16 17.28 5.38
N ALA A 102 1.18 16.54 4.96
CA ALA A 102 2.54 17.05 4.77
C ALA A 102 2.77 17.70 3.39
N VAL A 103 1.77 17.72 2.53
CA VAL A 103 1.85 18.27 1.17
C VAL A 103 1.17 19.64 1.15
N GLU A 104 1.94 20.67 0.80
CA GLU A 104 1.44 22.05 0.70
C GLU A 104 0.68 22.31 -0.62
N ASP A 105 1.05 21.63 -1.70
CA ASP A 105 0.40 21.77 -2.99
C ASP A 105 -0.96 21.07 -2.99
N GLU A 106 -2.04 21.81 -3.27
CA GLU A 106 -3.42 21.31 -3.26
C GLU A 106 -3.65 20.15 -4.25
N LYS A 107 -2.99 20.17 -5.41
CA LYS A 107 -3.15 19.11 -6.43
C LYS A 107 -2.47 17.83 -5.96
N GLU A 108 -1.27 17.96 -5.41
CA GLU A 108 -0.54 16.83 -4.85
C GLU A 108 -1.26 16.28 -3.60
N ASN A 109 -1.81 17.16 -2.74
CA ASN A 109 -2.62 16.75 -1.59
C ASN A 109 -3.85 15.95 -2.02
N ALA A 110 -4.53 16.37 -3.10
CA ALA A 110 -5.66 15.64 -3.65
C ALA A 110 -5.32 14.18 -4.02
N ASP A 111 -4.06 13.89 -4.35
CA ASP A 111 -3.62 12.52 -4.65
C ASP A 111 -3.64 11.58 -3.45
N PHE A 112 -3.58 12.11 -2.23
CA PHE A 112 -3.63 11.35 -0.99
C PHE A 112 -5.04 11.24 -0.37
N GLN A 113 -6.06 11.83 -1.01
CA GLN A 113 -7.44 11.76 -0.50
C GLN A 113 -7.99 10.33 -0.60
N ILE A 114 -8.36 9.77 0.56
CA ILE A 114 -8.85 8.40 0.66
C ILE A 114 -10.22 8.26 -0.01
N PRO A 115 -10.42 7.31 -0.92
CA PRO A 115 -11.72 7.04 -1.52
C PRO A 115 -12.78 6.71 -0.46
N ALA A 116 -14.01 7.21 -0.63
CA ALA A 116 -15.09 7.02 0.33
C ALA A 116 -15.41 5.54 0.58
N TRP A 117 -15.35 4.70 -0.45
CA TRP A 117 -15.56 3.27 -0.31
C TRP A 117 -14.49 2.58 0.56
N LEU A 118 -13.21 3.04 0.53
CA LEU A 118 -12.17 2.51 1.40
C LEU A 118 -12.38 2.94 2.86
N GLN A 119 -12.82 4.18 3.10
CA GLN A 119 -13.21 4.62 4.44
C GLN A 119 -14.36 3.77 5.00
N LYS A 120 -15.35 3.43 4.18
CA LYS A 120 -16.44 2.52 4.57
C LYS A 120 -15.94 1.12 4.90
N MET A 121 -14.98 0.57 4.14
CA MET A 121 -14.36 -0.73 4.47
C MET A 121 -13.74 -0.71 5.86
N VAL A 122 -12.92 0.30 6.15
CA VAL A 122 -12.27 0.45 7.46
C VAL A 122 -13.31 0.60 8.58
N ALA A 123 -14.35 1.44 8.38
CA ALA A 123 -15.42 1.62 9.34
C ALA A 123 -16.22 0.33 9.63
N LYS A 124 -16.35 -0.56 8.63
CA LYS A 124 -16.97 -1.89 8.77
C LYS A 124 -16.03 -2.94 9.37
N GLY A 125 -14.80 -2.58 9.74
CA GLY A 125 -13.80 -3.51 10.27
C GLY A 125 -13.22 -4.46 9.21
N GLN A 126 -13.30 -4.12 7.94
CA GLN A 126 -12.67 -4.86 6.84
C GLN A 126 -11.21 -4.38 6.71
N LEU A 127 -10.32 -4.90 7.56
CA LEU A 127 -9.00 -4.33 7.78
C LEU A 127 -7.85 -5.13 7.14
N GLY A 128 -8.14 -6.19 6.41
CA GLY A 128 -7.14 -7.06 5.80
C GLY A 128 -6.92 -8.36 6.56
N ASP A 129 -5.70 -8.89 6.45
CA ASP A 129 -5.35 -10.22 6.99
C ASP A 129 -5.51 -10.32 8.50
N LYS A 130 -5.33 -9.23 9.24
CA LYS A 130 -5.42 -9.21 10.71
C LYS A 130 -6.80 -9.59 11.27
N ASN A 131 -7.86 -9.43 10.49
CA ASN A 131 -9.21 -9.86 10.85
C ASN A 131 -9.89 -10.74 9.78
N GLY A 132 -9.11 -11.23 8.81
CA GLY A 132 -9.53 -12.20 7.81
C GLY A 132 -10.39 -11.65 6.68
N GLN A 133 -10.55 -10.33 6.58
CA GLN A 133 -11.28 -9.67 5.52
C GLN A 133 -10.73 -8.28 5.21
N GLY A 134 -10.40 -8.05 3.96
CA GLY A 134 -9.88 -6.79 3.41
C GLY A 134 -10.29 -6.70 1.95
N PHE A 135 -9.36 -6.46 1.05
CA PHE A 135 -9.60 -6.61 -0.39
C PHE A 135 -9.87 -8.06 -0.80
N TYR A 136 -9.32 -8.97 -0.02
CA TYR A 136 -9.60 -10.40 -0.13
C TYR A 136 -10.26 -10.91 1.14
N LYS A 137 -11.21 -11.83 0.96
CA LYS A 137 -11.89 -12.52 2.05
C LYS A 137 -11.87 -14.01 1.80
N ARG A 138 -11.29 -14.77 2.73
CA ARG A 138 -11.32 -16.22 2.66
C ARG A 138 -12.63 -16.75 3.23
N VAL A 139 -13.31 -17.59 2.46
CA VAL A 139 -14.55 -18.26 2.87
C VAL A 139 -14.38 -19.78 2.81
N LYS A 140 -14.97 -20.49 3.78
CA LYS A 140 -15.04 -21.95 3.75
C LYS A 140 -16.18 -22.37 2.84
N THR A 141 -15.93 -23.36 1.99
CA THR A 141 -16.94 -23.96 1.10
C THR A 141 -16.95 -25.48 1.34
N GLU A 142 -18.00 -26.15 0.89
CA GLU A 142 -18.07 -27.62 1.00
C GLU A 142 -16.90 -28.34 0.29
N LYS A 143 -16.31 -27.73 -0.72
CA LYS A 143 -15.17 -28.23 -1.50
C LYS A 143 -13.79 -27.75 -1.01
N GLY A 144 -13.75 -27.06 0.15
CA GLY A 144 -12.50 -26.51 0.69
C GLY A 144 -12.60 -25.02 1.04
N SER A 145 -11.60 -24.21 0.71
CA SER A 145 -11.63 -22.76 0.90
C SER A 145 -11.62 -22.04 -0.41
N SER A 146 -12.42 -20.99 -0.54
CA SER A 146 -12.45 -20.06 -1.67
C SER A 146 -12.05 -18.66 -1.21
N SER A 147 -11.61 -17.82 -2.14
CA SER A 147 -11.31 -16.42 -1.86
C SER A 147 -12.30 -15.55 -2.64
N LEU A 148 -12.98 -14.66 -1.95
CA LEU A 148 -13.75 -13.58 -2.54
C LEU A 148 -12.88 -12.32 -2.63
N ILE A 149 -13.24 -11.41 -3.53
CA ILE A 149 -12.61 -10.11 -3.71
C ILE A 149 -13.62 -9.00 -3.45
N TRP A 150 -13.12 -7.87 -2.95
CA TRP A 150 -13.95 -6.68 -2.78
C TRP A 150 -14.21 -6.00 -4.12
N ASP A 151 -15.47 -5.68 -4.38
CA ASP A 151 -15.87 -4.84 -5.51
C ASP A 151 -16.21 -3.43 -5.01
N PRO A 152 -15.45 -2.37 -5.40
CA PRO A 152 -15.68 -1.02 -4.90
C PRO A 152 -16.94 -0.35 -5.49
N VAL A 153 -17.48 -0.86 -6.60
CA VAL A 153 -18.68 -0.34 -7.23
C VAL A 153 -19.93 -0.92 -6.57
N ALA A 154 -19.95 -2.26 -6.41
CA ALA A 154 -21.03 -2.95 -5.72
C ALA A 154 -20.96 -2.80 -4.19
N GLU A 155 -19.82 -2.40 -3.63
CA GLU A 155 -19.51 -2.35 -2.19
C GLU A 155 -19.78 -3.70 -1.48
N GLU A 156 -19.47 -4.81 -2.15
CA GLU A 156 -19.65 -6.17 -1.62
C GLU A 156 -18.51 -7.12 -2.04
N TYR A 157 -18.49 -8.31 -1.44
CA TYR A 157 -17.56 -9.38 -1.82
C TYR A 157 -18.14 -10.24 -2.94
N VAL A 158 -17.42 -10.34 -4.04
CA VAL A 158 -17.79 -11.12 -5.22
C VAL A 158 -16.74 -12.22 -5.50
N PRO A 159 -17.10 -13.27 -6.24
CA PRO A 159 -16.12 -14.22 -6.76
C PRO A 159 -15.07 -13.52 -7.62
N PRO A 160 -13.79 -13.97 -7.61
CA PRO A 160 -12.78 -13.41 -8.49
C PRO A 160 -13.17 -13.54 -9.96
N GLY A 161 -13.07 -12.45 -10.71
CA GLY A 161 -13.30 -12.45 -12.14
C GLY A 161 -12.36 -13.44 -12.85
N GLN A 162 -12.90 -14.27 -13.74
CA GLN A 162 -12.15 -15.23 -14.54
C GLN A 162 -11.70 -14.64 -15.88
N GLU A 163 -12.14 -13.43 -16.20
CA GLU A 163 -11.84 -12.80 -17.48
C GLU A 163 -10.34 -12.57 -17.64
N ALA A 164 -9.87 -12.90 -18.85
CA ALA A 164 -8.52 -12.56 -19.26
C ALA A 164 -8.33 -11.04 -19.20
N LEU A 165 -7.14 -10.60 -18.80
CA LEU A 165 -6.76 -9.20 -18.97
C LEU A 165 -6.80 -8.86 -20.48
N PRO A 166 -7.31 -7.70 -20.84
CA PRO A 166 -7.35 -7.27 -22.24
C PRO A 166 -5.97 -7.21 -22.87
#